data_8a37865e62a12a1ffaa48cea40ceb504
#
_entry.id   8a37865e62a12a1ffaa48cea40ceb504
#
_cell.length_a   1.000
_cell.length_b   1.000
_cell.length_c   1.000
_cell.angle_alpha   90.00
_cell.angle_beta   90.00
_cell.angle_gamma   90.00
#
_symmetry.space_group_name_H-M   'P 1'
#
loop_
_entity.id
_entity.type
_entity.pdbx_description
1 polymer ?
#
loop_
_entity_poly.entity_id
_entity_poly.type
_entity_poly.pdbx_seq_one_letter_code
_entity_poly.pdbx_strand_id
1 'polypeptide(L)'
;MIRTPDQRVRVFVSSALDELAPERLAVRRAIEQLRLTPVMFELGARPHPPRELYRAYLAQSHIFVGIYWQRYGWVAPGETVSGLEDEYLLSSGIPRLLYLKTPAPDREERLSQLIERMKSDDSSSYRHFETPDELARLVQDDAAILLSERFEATHAVRATEQSARPTSVPPLPPNPTVGREREIAAVTELLVGGRDSSRSAGRVVSARAG
;
A
#
# COMPACT_ATOMS: atom_id res chain seq x y z
N MET A 1 -13.44 -10.09 10.78
CA MET A 1 -14.65 -9.39 10.28
C MET A 1 -14.83 -9.73 8.82
N ILE A 2 -15.95 -10.28 8.40
CA ILE A 2 -16.29 -10.55 6.99
C ILE A 2 -16.77 -9.22 6.39
N ARG A 3 -16.16 -8.81 5.27
CA ARG A 3 -16.56 -7.59 4.55
C ARG A 3 -17.50 -7.93 3.40
N THR A 4 -18.45 -7.04 3.12
CA THR A 4 -19.31 -7.15 1.95
C THR A 4 -18.51 -6.87 0.67
N PRO A 5 -18.97 -7.36 -0.51
CA PRO A 5 -18.31 -7.08 -1.79
C PRO A 5 -18.16 -5.58 -2.13
N ASP A 6 -18.99 -4.73 -1.52
CA ASP A 6 -18.98 -3.27 -1.75
C ASP A 6 -17.83 -2.55 -1.03
N GLN A 7 -17.13 -3.24 -0.11
CA GLN A 7 -15.97 -2.71 0.60
C GLN A 7 -14.64 -3.04 -0.10
N ARG A 8 -14.61 -2.92 -1.42
CA ARG A 8 -13.40 -3.10 -2.22
C ARG A 8 -12.40 -1.96 -1.99
N VAL A 9 -11.12 -2.24 -2.27
CA VAL A 9 -10.06 -1.22 -2.27
C VAL A 9 -10.39 -0.19 -3.34
N ARG A 10 -10.40 1.08 -2.95
CA ARG A 10 -10.68 2.23 -3.85
C ARG A 10 -9.36 2.83 -4.33
N VAL A 11 -9.27 3.03 -5.64
CA VAL A 11 -8.09 3.58 -6.33
C VAL A 11 -8.48 4.91 -6.95
N PHE A 12 -7.94 6.00 -6.42
CA PHE A 12 -8.14 7.34 -6.98
C PHE A 12 -7.25 7.52 -8.20
N VAL A 13 -7.82 7.99 -9.32
CA VAL A 13 -7.08 8.22 -10.57
C VAL A 13 -7.05 9.71 -10.89
N SER A 14 -5.87 10.30 -10.76
CA SER A 14 -5.55 11.70 -11.03
C SER A 14 -4.86 11.85 -12.39
N SER A 15 -5.40 12.68 -13.27
CA SER A 15 -4.77 13.09 -14.54
C SER A 15 -5.55 14.22 -15.18
N ALA A 16 -4.95 14.90 -16.17
CA ALA A 16 -5.68 15.79 -17.08
C ALA A 16 -6.74 15.00 -17.87
N LEU A 17 -7.99 15.49 -17.87
CA LEU A 17 -9.14 14.74 -18.37
C LEU A 17 -9.12 14.57 -19.88
N ASP A 18 -8.88 15.68 -20.62
CA ASP A 18 -9.05 15.72 -22.07
C ASP A 18 -7.90 15.04 -22.81
N GLU A 19 -6.67 15.34 -22.43
CA GLU A 19 -5.49 14.84 -23.16
C GLU A 19 -5.19 13.36 -22.88
N LEU A 20 -5.67 12.82 -21.77
CA LEU A 20 -5.41 11.45 -21.32
C LEU A 20 -6.66 10.57 -21.27
N ALA A 21 -7.70 10.91 -22.01
CA ALA A 21 -8.95 10.16 -22.00
C ALA A 21 -8.79 8.67 -22.36
N PRO A 22 -7.99 8.27 -23.38
CA PRO A 22 -7.74 6.85 -23.67
C PRO A 22 -7.00 6.13 -22.52
N GLU A 23 -6.01 6.78 -21.93
CA GLU A 23 -5.23 6.26 -20.79
C GLU A 23 -6.12 6.06 -19.58
N ARG A 24 -6.97 7.03 -19.28
CA ARG A 24 -7.94 6.94 -18.17
C ARG A 24 -8.87 5.75 -18.33
N LEU A 25 -9.38 5.54 -19.55
CA LEU A 25 -10.24 4.39 -19.85
C LEU A 25 -9.48 3.05 -19.69
N ALA A 26 -8.23 2.99 -20.12
CA ALA A 26 -7.39 1.81 -19.98
C ALA A 26 -7.09 1.50 -18.50
N VAL A 27 -6.73 2.51 -17.72
CA VAL A 27 -6.49 2.39 -16.27
C VAL A 27 -7.76 1.98 -15.52
N ARG A 28 -8.90 2.56 -15.86
CA ARG A 28 -10.19 2.15 -15.29
C ARG A 28 -10.42 0.65 -15.46
N ARG A 29 -10.27 0.14 -16.69
CA ARG A 29 -10.45 -1.29 -17.00
C ARG A 29 -9.43 -2.15 -16.22
N ALA A 30 -8.18 -1.72 -16.14
CA ALA A 30 -7.13 -2.40 -15.39
C ALA A 30 -7.50 -2.56 -13.90
N ILE A 31 -7.97 -1.49 -13.27
CA ILE A 31 -8.43 -1.48 -11.87
C ILE A 31 -9.64 -2.41 -11.68
N GLU A 32 -10.62 -2.33 -12.59
CA GLU A 32 -11.83 -3.17 -12.54
C GLU A 32 -11.50 -4.67 -12.72
N GLN A 33 -10.52 -5.01 -13.56
CA GLN A 33 -10.05 -6.40 -13.76
C GLN A 33 -9.42 -6.99 -12.48
N LEU A 34 -8.75 -6.17 -11.69
CA LEU A 34 -8.25 -6.55 -10.35
C LEU A 34 -9.37 -6.60 -9.29
N ARG A 35 -10.63 -6.39 -9.66
CA ARG A 35 -11.77 -6.31 -8.75
C ARG A 35 -11.65 -5.18 -7.71
N LEU A 36 -10.85 -4.17 -8.01
CA LEU A 36 -10.76 -2.92 -7.25
C LEU A 36 -11.83 -1.93 -7.74
N THR A 37 -12.01 -0.83 -7.02
CA THR A 37 -12.99 0.21 -7.38
C THR A 37 -12.25 1.45 -7.87
N PRO A 38 -12.35 1.82 -9.15
CA PRO A 38 -11.82 3.09 -9.63
C PRO A 38 -12.65 4.26 -9.07
N VAL A 39 -11.96 5.27 -8.57
CA VAL A 39 -12.54 6.54 -8.12
C VAL A 39 -12.05 7.61 -9.10
N MET A 40 -12.94 8.05 -9.98
CA MET A 40 -12.61 8.94 -11.09
C MET A 40 -13.63 10.07 -11.16
N PHE A 41 -13.17 11.24 -11.59
CA PHE A 41 -13.98 12.45 -11.58
C PHE A 41 -15.16 12.40 -12.57
N GLU A 42 -15.01 11.69 -13.70
CA GLU A 42 -16.04 11.58 -14.75
C GLU A 42 -17.22 10.65 -14.40
N LEU A 43 -17.17 9.98 -13.25
CA LEU A 43 -18.18 8.97 -12.89
C LEU A 43 -19.48 9.57 -12.31
N GLY A 44 -19.90 10.72 -12.82
CA GLY A 44 -21.22 11.29 -12.58
C GLY A 44 -21.23 12.72 -12.04
N ALA A 45 -22.33 13.43 -12.32
CA ALA A 45 -22.59 14.75 -11.77
C ALA A 45 -22.89 14.68 -10.26
N ARG A 46 -22.39 15.65 -9.52
CA ARG A 46 -22.64 15.80 -8.07
C ARG A 46 -22.98 17.25 -7.75
N PRO A 47 -23.88 17.52 -6.79
CA PRO A 47 -24.26 18.89 -6.40
C PRO A 47 -23.23 19.51 -5.44
N HIS A 48 -21.95 19.37 -5.76
CA HIS A 48 -20.83 19.87 -4.97
C HIS A 48 -19.78 20.55 -5.86
N PRO A 49 -19.07 21.56 -5.35
CA PRO A 49 -17.92 22.11 -6.07
C PRO A 49 -16.87 21.06 -6.38
N PRO A 50 -16.23 21.12 -7.56
CA PRO A 50 -15.23 20.13 -7.97
C PRO A 50 -14.15 19.87 -6.91
N ARG A 51 -13.68 20.91 -6.25
CA ARG A 51 -12.62 20.81 -5.22
C ARG A 51 -13.06 20.03 -3.98
N GLU A 52 -14.26 20.24 -3.49
CA GLU A 52 -14.81 19.47 -2.37
C GLU A 52 -14.98 18.01 -2.75
N LEU A 53 -15.40 17.77 -3.99
CA LEU A 53 -15.68 16.44 -4.49
C LEU A 53 -14.42 15.58 -4.57
N TYR A 54 -13.34 16.05 -5.26
CA TYR A 54 -12.14 15.24 -5.36
C TYR A 54 -11.43 15.07 -4.00
N ARG A 55 -11.48 16.06 -3.13
CA ARG A 55 -10.95 15.95 -1.75
C ARG A 55 -11.69 14.87 -0.96
N ALA A 56 -13.02 14.84 -1.04
CA ALA A 56 -13.83 13.83 -0.39
C ALA A 56 -13.57 12.42 -0.97
N TYR A 57 -13.38 12.30 -2.27
CA TYR A 57 -13.06 11.04 -2.94
C TYR A 57 -11.67 10.55 -2.56
N LEU A 58 -10.68 11.43 -2.58
CA LEU A 58 -9.31 11.10 -2.23
C LEU A 58 -9.20 10.66 -0.76
N ALA A 59 -9.85 11.37 0.16
CA ALA A 59 -9.88 11.02 1.58
C ALA A 59 -10.47 9.61 1.87
N GLN A 60 -11.29 9.10 0.96
CA GLN A 60 -11.88 7.76 1.06
C GLN A 60 -11.15 6.70 0.25
N SER A 61 -10.10 7.08 -0.48
CA SER A 61 -9.33 6.18 -1.33
C SER A 61 -8.17 5.54 -0.57
N HIS A 62 -7.71 4.39 -1.06
CA HIS A 62 -6.67 3.59 -0.42
C HIS A 62 -5.36 3.61 -1.22
N ILE A 63 -5.45 3.90 -2.52
CA ILE A 63 -4.32 3.98 -3.45
C ILE A 63 -4.54 5.20 -4.33
N PHE A 64 -3.48 5.92 -4.64
CA PHE A 64 -3.45 7.01 -5.60
C PHE A 64 -2.70 6.57 -6.86
N VAL A 65 -3.31 6.77 -8.02
CA VAL A 65 -2.70 6.59 -9.35
C VAL A 65 -2.63 7.95 -10.02
N GLY A 66 -1.42 8.46 -10.23
CA GLY A 66 -1.16 9.72 -10.92
C GLY A 66 -0.65 9.49 -12.33
N ILE A 67 -1.26 10.11 -13.34
CA ILE A 67 -0.88 9.98 -14.76
C ILE A 67 -0.61 11.38 -15.30
N TYR A 68 0.61 11.63 -15.77
CA TYR A 68 1.07 12.95 -16.19
C TYR A 68 1.63 12.91 -17.61
N TRP A 69 1.32 13.94 -18.41
CA TRP A 69 1.81 14.05 -19.79
C TRP A 69 2.31 15.45 -20.10
N GLN A 70 1.46 16.31 -20.70
CA GLN A 70 1.84 17.64 -21.17
C GLN A 70 1.18 18.78 -20.38
N ARG A 71 -0.09 18.62 -19.96
CA ARG A 71 -0.89 19.69 -19.32
C ARG A 71 -0.80 19.66 -17.80
N TYR A 72 -0.54 20.82 -17.21
CA TYR A 72 -0.59 21.04 -15.77
C TYR A 72 -2.03 21.03 -15.21
N GLY A 73 -3.00 21.30 -16.10
CA GLY A 73 -4.40 21.40 -15.73
C GLY A 73 -4.83 22.82 -15.33
N TRP A 74 -6.15 22.97 -15.20
CA TRP A 74 -6.75 24.26 -14.91
C TRP A 74 -6.53 24.69 -13.46
N VAL A 75 -6.18 25.97 -13.27
CA VAL A 75 -6.08 26.62 -11.97
C VAL A 75 -7.34 27.43 -11.74
N ALA A 76 -8.13 27.10 -10.72
CA ALA A 76 -9.36 27.78 -10.41
C ALA A 76 -9.12 29.23 -9.95
N PRO A 77 -10.07 30.18 -10.18
CA PRO A 77 -9.97 31.52 -9.66
C PRO A 77 -9.74 31.53 -8.13
N GLY A 78 -8.73 32.26 -7.70
CA GLY A 78 -8.34 32.33 -6.28
C GLY A 78 -7.44 31.18 -5.80
N GLU A 79 -7.12 30.20 -6.63
CA GLU A 79 -6.19 29.12 -6.31
C GLU A 79 -4.80 29.40 -6.88
N THR A 80 -3.79 28.82 -6.23
CA THR A 80 -2.38 28.94 -6.67
C THR A 80 -1.88 27.74 -7.46
N VAL A 81 -2.54 26.58 -7.30
CA VAL A 81 -2.19 25.30 -7.93
C VAL A 81 -3.38 24.72 -8.70
N SER A 82 -3.10 23.87 -9.67
CA SER A 82 -4.15 23.13 -10.38
C SER A 82 -4.77 22.04 -9.50
N GLY A 83 -5.94 21.53 -9.90
CA GLY A 83 -6.55 20.37 -9.26
C GLY A 83 -5.59 19.16 -9.24
N LEU A 84 -4.86 18.95 -10.33
CA LEU A 84 -3.88 17.87 -10.47
C LEU A 84 -2.78 17.94 -9.38
N GLU A 85 -2.23 19.13 -9.14
CA GLU A 85 -1.21 19.32 -8.09
C GLU A 85 -1.81 19.23 -6.69
N ASP A 86 -3.00 19.80 -6.47
CA ASP A 86 -3.69 19.70 -5.16
C ASP A 86 -4.00 18.22 -4.80
N GLU A 87 -4.45 17.43 -5.78
CA GLU A 87 -4.69 15.98 -5.61
C GLU A 87 -3.39 15.23 -5.24
N TYR A 88 -2.28 15.54 -5.92
CA TYR A 88 -0.97 14.96 -5.58
C TYR A 88 -0.56 15.32 -4.15
N LEU A 89 -0.65 16.59 -3.76
CA LEU A 89 -0.28 17.04 -2.41
C LEU A 89 -1.14 16.37 -1.33
N LEU A 90 -2.44 16.26 -1.56
CA LEU A 90 -3.38 15.63 -0.63
C LEU A 90 -3.22 14.12 -0.52
N SER A 91 -2.57 13.46 -1.48
CA SER A 91 -2.35 12.02 -1.48
C SER A 91 -1.19 11.56 -0.58
N SER A 92 -0.55 12.45 0.18
CA SER A 92 0.66 12.15 0.98
C SER A 92 0.51 11.04 2.02
N GLY A 93 -0.71 10.69 2.41
CA GLY A 93 -0.98 9.66 3.41
C GLY A 93 -1.29 8.26 2.85
N ILE A 94 -1.32 8.09 1.52
CA ILE A 94 -1.65 6.81 0.87
C ILE A 94 -0.58 6.41 -0.15
N PRO A 95 -0.44 5.11 -0.48
CA PRO A 95 0.46 4.65 -1.52
C PRO A 95 0.19 5.33 -2.85
N ARG A 96 1.27 5.77 -3.52
CA ARG A 96 1.23 6.46 -4.81
C ARG A 96 1.87 5.61 -5.90
N LEU A 97 1.16 5.43 -7.02
CA LEU A 97 1.66 4.84 -8.25
C LEU A 97 1.69 5.95 -9.30
N LEU A 98 2.87 6.34 -9.76
CA LEU A 98 3.06 7.52 -10.62
C LEU A 98 3.53 7.10 -12.01
N TYR A 99 2.86 7.61 -13.04
CA TYR A 99 3.12 7.26 -14.44
C TYR A 99 3.31 8.52 -15.28
N LEU A 100 4.41 8.55 -16.03
CA LEU A 100 4.78 9.67 -16.89
C LEU A 100 4.73 9.24 -18.35
N LYS A 101 3.80 9.82 -19.12
CA LYS A 101 3.71 9.52 -20.55
C LYS A 101 4.83 10.18 -21.33
N THR A 102 5.41 9.42 -22.27
CA THR A 102 6.46 9.86 -23.18
C THR A 102 6.10 9.47 -24.63
N PRO A 103 6.56 10.24 -25.65
CA PRO A 103 7.24 11.55 -25.53
C PRO A 103 6.31 12.66 -25.06
N ALA A 104 6.88 13.73 -24.50
CA ALA A 104 6.13 14.90 -24.04
C ALA A 104 6.79 16.21 -24.52
N PRO A 105 6.75 16.49 -25.85
CA PRO A 105 7.46 17.63 -26.43
C PRO A 105 6.91 18.99 -25.97
N ASP A 106 5.62 19.07 -25.69
CA ASP A 106 4.92 20.33 -25.37
C ASP A 106 4.51 20.40 -23.87
N ARG A 107 5.32 19.78 -23.00
CA ARG A 107 5.01 19.77 -21.57
C ARG A 107 5.09 21.17 -20.98
N GLU A 108 4.03 21.59 -20.32
CA GLU A 108 3.94 22.86 -19.63
C GLU A 108 4.98 22.96 -18.51
N GLU A 109 5.63 24.13 -18.38
CA GLU A 109 6.68 24.38 -17.41
C GLU A 109 6.25 24.08 -15.97
N ARG A 110 5.03 24.46 -15.58
CA ARG A 110 4.49 24.18 -14.25
C ARG A 110 4.34 22.69 -13.98
N LEU A 111 3.99 21.89 -15.00
CA LEU A 111 3.94 20.43 -14.86
C LEU A 111 5.36 19.85 -14.75
N SER A 112 6.31 20.36 -15.52
CA SER A 112 7.71 19.96 -15.41
C SER A 112 8.25 20.19 -14.00
N GLN A 113 7.98 21.34 -13.41
CA GLN A 113 8.34 21.67 -12.02
C GLN A 113 7.68 20.76 -11.00
N LEU A 114 6.41 20.41 -11.20
CA LEU A 114 5.72 19.45 -10.34
C LEU A 114 6.35 18.06 -10.42
N ILE A 115 6.67 17.58 -11.63
CA ILE A 115 7.32 16.29 -11.85
C ILE A 115 8.74 16.27 -11.21
N GLU A 116 9.51 17.33 -11.31
CA GLU A 116 10.83 17.38 -10.65
C GLU A 116 10.71 17.35 -9.13
N ARG A 117 9.68 17.97 -8.54
CA ARG A 117 9.38 17.82 -7.11
C ARG A 117 8.99 16.39 -6.75
N MET A 118 8.18 15.73 -7.60
CA MET A 118 7.81 14.31 -7.40
C MET A 118 9.05 13.41 -7.44
N LYS A 119 10.01 13.68 -8.33
CA LYS A 119 11.26 12.92 -8.45
C LYS A 119 12.21 13.14 -7.27
N SER A 120 12.21 14.34 -6.72
CA SER A 120 13.04 14.69 -5.56
C SER A 120 12.44 14.23 -4.22
N ASP A 121 11.15 13.89 -4.19
CA ASP A 121 10.47 13.33 -3.04
C ASP A 121 10.69 11.81 -3.03
N ASP A 122 11.60 11.30 -2.18
CA ASP A 122 11.92 9.88 -2.03
C ASP A 122 10.73 9.01 -1.59
N SER A 123 9.53 9.57 -1.53
CA SER A 123 8.31 8.87 -1.08
C SER A 123 7.66 7.98 -2.14
N SER A 124 8.02 8.15 -3.43
CA SER A 124 7.36 7.43 -4.52
C SER A 124 8.27 7.22 -5.73
N SER A 125 8.30 6.00 -6.26
CA SER A 125 8.89 5.72 -7.57
C SER A 125 7.90 6.06 -8.69
N TYR A 126 8.43 6.30 -9.90
CA TYR A 126 7.61 6.55 -11.08
C TYR A 126 8.03 5.65 -12.24
N ARG A 127 7.11 5.41 -13.17
CA ARG A 127 7.36 4.65 -14.41
C ARG A 127 6.99 5.47 -15.63
N HIS A 128 7.73 5.27 -16.72
CA HIS A 128 7.40 5.83 -18.03
C HIS A 128 6.52 4.84 -18.82
N PHE A 129 5.69 5.39 -19.69
CA PHE A 129 4.88 4.63 -20.65
C PHE A 129 4.63 5.46 -21.91
N GLU A 130 4.25 4.78 -23.00
CA GLU A 130 3.94 5.42 -24.28
C GLU A 130 2.48 5.21 -24.71
N THR A 131 1.93 4.03 -24.45
CA THR A 131 0.60 3.66 -24.92
C THR A 131 -0.38 3.37 -23.77
N PRO A 132 -1.71 3.53 -23.99
CA PRO A 132 -2.72 3.17 -23.00
C PRO A 132 -2.66 1.70 -22.56
N ASP A 133 -2.36 0.77 -23.48
CA ASP A 133 -2.29 -0.66 -23.17
C ASP A 133 -1.05 -0.99 -22.33
N GLU A 134 0.05 -0.31 -22.58
CA GLU A 134 1.24 -0.42 -21.71
C GLU A 134 0.94 0.08 -20.31
N LEU A 135 0.35 1.27 -20.20
CA LEU A 135 -0.07 1.83 -18.91
C LEU A 135 -1.00 0.89 -18.15
N ALA A 136 -1.98 0.29 -18.83
CA ALA A 136 -2.90 -0.64 -18.19
C ALA A 136 -2.17 -1.84 -17.57
N ARG A 137 -1.18 -2.43 -18.27
CA ARG A 137 -0.36 -3.53 -17.76
C ARG A 137 0.48 -3.07 -16.56
N LEU A 138 1.14 -1.91 -16.65
CA LEU A 138 1.93 -1.35 -15.56
C LEU A 138 1.08 -1.15 -14.30
N VAL A 139 -0.11 -0.56 -14.44
CA VAL A 139 -1.01 -0.34 -13.31
C VAL A 139 -1.48 -1.66 -12.68
N GLN A 140 -1.76 -2.68 -13.50
CA GLN A 140 -2.14 -4.01 -12.98
C GLN A 140 -1.01 -4.64 -12.18
N ASP A 141 0.19 -4.68 -12.74
CA ASP A 141 1.36 -5.29 -12.11
C ASP A 141 1.74 -4.58 -10.81
N ASP A 142 1.85 -3.25 -10.85
CA ASP A 142 2.25 -2.45 -9.70
C ASP A 142 1.19 -2.49 -8.58
N ALA A 143 -0.10 -2.46 -8.93
CA ALA A 143 -1.18 -2.61 -7.95
C ALA A 143 -1.21 -4.01 -7.32
N ALA A 144 -0.97 -5.07 -8.09
CA ALA A 144 -0.92 -6.43 -7.58
C ALA A 144 0.26 -6.62 -6.60
N ILE A 145 1.44 -6.08 -6.94
CA ILE A 145 2.62 -6.10 -6.05
C ILE A 145 2.31 -5.33 -4.75
N LEU A 146 1.79 -4.11 -4.86
CA LEU A 146 1.43 -3.29 -3.70
C LEU A 146 0.44 -4.00 -2.76
N LEU A 147 -0.57 -4.67 -3.31
CA LEU A 147 -1.55 -5.43 -2.53
C LEU A 147 -0.91 -6.62 -1.82
N SER A 148 0.01 -7.32 -2.48
CA SER A 148 0.76 -8.45 -1.92
C SER A 148 1.64 -7.99 -0.75
N GLU A 149 2.40 -6.92 -0.92
CA GLU A 149 3.23 -6.32 0.14
C GLU A 149 2.39 -5.90 1.36
N ARG A 150 1.23 -5.29 1.13
CA ARG A 150 0.32 -4.88 2.21
C ARG A 150 -0.28 -6.08 2.94
N PHE A 151 -0.56 -7.15 2.22
CA PHE A 151 -1.05 -8.40 2.80
C PHE A 151 0.02 -9.02 3.71
N GLU A 152 1.26 -9.14 3.22
CA GLU A 152 2.38 -9.69 3.99
C GLU A 152 2.71 -8.85 5.22
N ALA A 153 2.75 -7.51 5.09
CA ALA A 153 2.97 -6.62 6.22
C ALA A 153 1.90 -6.80 7.33
N THR A 154 0.64 -7.00 6.94
CA THR A 154 -0.46 -7.27 7.88
C THR A 154 -0.28 -8.62 8.58
N HIS A 155 0.21 -9.64 7.87
CA HIS A 155 0.50 -10.96 8.44
C HIS A 155 1.69 -10.91 9.42
N ALA A 156 2.75 -10.19 9.09
CA ALA A 156 3.91 -10.02 9.96
C ALA A 156 3.54 -9.35 11.29
N VAL A 157 2.72 -8.29 11.26
CA VAL A 157 2.22 -7.61 12.46
C VAL A 157 1.42 -8.58 13.33
N ARG A 158 0.50 -9.35 12.74
CA ARG A 158 -0.31 -10.34 13.48
C ARG A 158 0.53 -11.45 14.10
N ALA A 159 1.55 -11.94 13.41
CA ALA A 159 2.47 -12.96 13.94
C ALA A 159 3.24 -12.42 15.14
N THR A 160 3.69 -11.18 15.10
CA THR A 160 4.38 -10.51 16.21
C THR A 160 3.45 -10.32 17.42
N GLU A 161 2.21 -9.90 17.21
CA GLU A 161 1.21 -9.75 18.27
C GLU A 161 0.83 -11.09 18.91
N GLN A 162 0.74 -12.16 18.12
CA GLN A 162 0.49 -13.51 18.65
C GLN A 162 1.66 -14.05 19.43
N SER A 163 2.90 -13.77 19.03
CA SER A 163 4.11 -14.16 19.76
C SER A 163 4.30 -13.36 21.05
N ALA A 164 3.79 -12.12 21.09
CA ALA A 164 3.85 -11.26 22.28
C ALA A 164 2.73 -11.53 23.30
N ARG A 165 1.73 -12.34 22.95
CA ARG A 165 0.72 -12.73 23.94
C ARG A 165 1.40 -13.60 25.01
N PRO A 166 1.40 -13.19 26.29
CA PRO A 166 1.90 -14.05 27.36
C PRO A 166 1.14 -15.37 27.28
N THR A 167 1.89 -16.46 27.26
CA THR A 167 1.30 -17.79 27.35
C THR A 167 0.37 -17.78 28.55
N SER A 168 -0.94 -17.88 28.31
CA SER A 168 -1.92 -17.90 29.37
C SER A 168 -1.54 -19.04 30.30
N VAL A 169 -1.01 -18.70 31.46
CA VAL A 169 -0.80 -19.70 32.51
C VAL A 169 -2.19 -20.26 32.84
N PRO A 170 -2.39 -21.57 32.72
CA PRO A 170 -3.68 -22.16 33.09
C PRO A 170 -4.05 -21.70 34.49
N PRO A 171 -5.33 -21.36 34.75
CA PRO A 171 -5.74 -21.02 36.09
C PRO A 171 -5.35 -22.15 37.05
N LEU A 172 -4.76 -21.80 38.16
CA LEU A 172 -4.44 -22.78 39.21
C LEU A 172 -5.71 -23.60 39.52
N PRO A 173 -5.59 -24.92 39.60
CA PRO A 173 -6.72 -25.76 39.94
C PRO A 173 -7.33 -25.29 41.27
N PRO A 174 -8.65 -25.27 41.42
CA PRO A 174 -9.31 -24.73 42.62
C PRO A 174 -9.01 -25.51 43.89
N ASN A 175 -8.45 -26.72 43.77
CA ASN A 175 -8.04 -27.54 44.88
C ASN A 175 -6.57 -27.90 44.82
N PRO A 176 -5.82 -27.91 45.91
CA PRO A 176 -4.44 -28.36 45.92
C PRO A 176 -4.36 -29.80 45.45
N THR A 177 -3.43 -30.07 44.53
CA THR A 177 -3.21 -31.41 44.00
C THR A 177 -2.43 -32.19 45.07
N VAL A 178 -3.16 -33.02 45.80
CA VAL A 178 -2.60 -33.86 46.87
C VAL A 178 -2.20 -35.21 46.26
N GLY A 179 -0.98 -35.68 46.57
CA GLY A 179 -0.51 -37.01 46.19
C GLY A 179 0.11 -37.14 44.80
N ARG A 180 0.40 -36.02 44.11
CA ARG A 180 1.05 -35.98 42.78
C ARG A 180 2.37 -35.17 42.76
N GLU A 181 3.03 -35.04 43.88
CA GLU A 181 4.25 -34.25 44.03
C GLU A 181 5.39 -34.75 43.14
N ARG A 182 5.46 -36.09 42.91
CA ARG A 182 6.47 -36.71 42.04
C ARG A 182 6.25 -36.40 40.57
N GLU A 183 5.01 -36.45 40.10
CA GLU A 183 4.64 -36.13 38.71
C GLU A 183 4.82 -34.65 38.43
N ILE A 184 4.48 -33.80 39.38
CA ILE A 184 4.67 -32.34 39.25
C ILE A 184 6.19 -32.02 39.21
N ALA A 185 6.99 -32.64 40.05
CA ALA A 185 8.44 -32.46 40.02
C ALA A 185 9.06 -32.92 38.69
N ALA A 186 8.64 -34.10 38.17
CA ALA A 186 9.13 -34.64 36.91
C ALA A 186 8.76 -33.73 35.71
N VAL A 187 7.53 -33.18 35.65
CA VAL A 187 7.12 -32.24 34.61
C VAL A 187 7.86 -30.91 34.72
N THR A 188 8.09 -30.43 35.95
CA THR A 188 8.85 -29.19 36.19
C THR A 188 10.29 -29.34 35.73
N GLU A 189 10.92 -30.47 35.99
CA GLU A 189 12.30 -30.76 35.56
C GLU A 189 12.43 -30.84 34.05
N LEU A 190 11.45 -31.45 33.35
CA LEU A 190 11.37 -31.48 31.89
C LEU A 190 11.20 -30.09 31.27
N LEU A 191 10.37 -29.22 31.87
CA LEU A 191 10.15 -27.87 31.39
C LEU A 191 11.31 -26.92 31.64
N VAL A 192 12.06 -27.11 32.72
CA VAL A 192 13.24 -26.29 33.07
C VAL A 192 14.49 -26.84 32.38
N GLY A 193 14.69 -28.15 32.31
CA GLY A 193 15.85 -28.79 31.66
C GLY A 193 15.89 -28.62 30.14
N GLY A 194 14.72 -28.41 29.47
CA GLY A 194 14.65 -28.18 28.04
C GLY A 194 15.18 -26.82 27.53
N ARG A 195 15.48 -25.89 28.44
CA ARG A 195 16.04 -24.57 28.08
C ARG A 195 17.56 -24.51 27.92
N ASP A 196 18.32 -25.49 28.43
CA ASP A 196 19.78 -25.47 28.36
C ASP A 196 20.38 -26.19 27.14
N SER A 197 19.58 -26.95 26.37
CA SER A 197 20.09 -27.72 25.24
C SER A 197 20.28 -26.90 23.94
N SER A 198 19.82 -25.65 23.89
CA SER A 198 19.91 -24.81 22.68
C SER A 198 21.12 -23.85 22.66
N ARG A 199 22.01 -23.90 23.65
CA ARG A 199 23.20 -23.02 23.73
C ARG A 199 24.55 -23.68 23.45
N SER A 200 24.62 -24.98 23.10
CA SER A 200 25.88 -25.68 22.91
C SER A 200 26.10 -26.30 21.54
N ALA A 201 25.68 -25.63 20.45
CA ALA A 201 26.06 -26.03 19.10
C ALA A 201 26.61 -24.85 18.30
N GLY A 202 27.74 -24.33 18.75
CA GLY A 202 28.40 -23.20 18.09
C GLY A 202 29.87 -23.07 18.44
N ARG A 203 30.65 -24.15 18.27
CA ARG A 203 32.11 -24.01 18.22
C ARG A 203 32.79 -25.21 17.54
N VAL A 204 33.73 -24.84 16.66
CA VAL A 204 34.78 -25.64 16.02
C VAL A 204 34.36 -26.41 14.76
N VAL A 205 34.85 -26.00 13.60
CA VAL A 205 36.10 -26.57 13.04
C VAL A 205 36.77 -25.53 12.13
N SER A 206 37.92 -25.03 12.56
CA SER A 206 39.01 -24.55 11.71
C SER A 206 40.02 -25.71 11.60
N ALA A 207 40.29 -26.17 10.40
CA ALA A 207 41.46 -27.03 10.04
C ALA A 207 41.74 -26.74 8.56
N ARG A 208 42.79 -26.01 8.23
CA ARG A 208 44.15 -26.35 7.92
C ARG A 208 44.30 -27.59 7.02
N ALA A 209 44.86 -27.34 5.88
CA ALA A 209 45.90 -28.04 5.13
C ALA A 209 45.63 -27.84 3.65
N GLY A 210 46.58 -27.52 2.88
CA GLY A 210 47.85 -27.86 2.46
C GLY A 210 47.97 -27.45 1.00
#